data_47b657fca8a46cc7d5c3cc17dafff26f
#
_entry.id   47b657fca8a46cc7d5c3cc17dafff26f
#
_cell.length_a   1.000
_cell.length_b   1.000
_cell.length_c   1.000
_cell.angle_alpha   90.00
_cell.angle_beta   90.00
_cell.angle_gamma   90.00
#
_symmetry.space_group_name_H-M   'P 1'
#
loop_
_entity.id
_entity.type
_entity.pdbx_description
1 polymer ?
#
loop_
_entity_poly.entity_id
_entity_poly.type
_entity_poly.pdbx_seq_one_letter_code
_entity_poly.pdbx_strand_id
1 'polypeptide(L)'
;RGIISTFNLIDDLDVFGRFHPDVVLYDVLGDVVCGGFAAPIREGFAEDILIVTSGEKMALYAANNIKTAVDNFADRGYAKVKGVVLNHRNVENETEKVQAFADEAGIPIVGEIPRSQEIIDWEDQGKTVIEGNPESDIAKRFFALADYLIKENS
;
A
#
# COMPACT_ATOMS: atom_id res chain seq x y z
N ARG A 1 10.89 -7.30 17.21
CA ARG A 1 10.80 -6.52 18.47
C ARG A 1 10.58 -5.02 18.19
N GLY A 2 11.26 -4.39 17.21
CA GLY A 2 11.18 -2.95 16.94
C GLY A 2 9.76 -2.44 16.67
N ILE A 3 8.99 -3.09 15.78
CA ILE A 3 7.64 -2.63 15.41
C ILE A 3 6.67 -2.66 16.62
N ILE A 4 6.69 -3.72 17.43
CA ILE A 4 5.86 -3.80 18.64
C ILE A 4 6.22 -2.67 19.62
N SER A 5 7.51 -2.37 19.78
CA SER A 5 7.93 -1.25 20.62
C SER A 5 7.45 0.10 20.07
N THR A 6 7.37 0.24 18.75
CA THR A 6 6.82 1.46 18.11
C THR A 6 5.32 1.59 18.39
N PHE A 7 4.54 0.52 18.29
CA PHE A 7 3.11 0.57 18.63
C PHE A 7 2.89 0.89 20.10
N ASN A 8 3.63 0.24 21.01
CA ASN A 8 3.55 0.56 22.44
C ASN A 8 3.86 2.05 22.69
N LEU A 9 4.85 2.61 21.99
CA LEU A 9 5.18 4.03 22.11
C LEU A 9 4.06 4.95 21.59
N ILE A 10 3.41 4.57 20.48
CA ILE A 10 2.24 5.28 19.92
C ILE A 10 1.11 5.30 20.95
N ASP A 11 0.84 4.18 21.59
CA ASP A 11 -0.18 4.05 22.64
C ASP A 11 0.22 4.82 23.92
N ASP A 12 1.46 4.66 24.40
CA ASP A 12 1.96 5.35 25.59
C ASP A 12 1.93 6.87 25.45
N LEU A 13 2.11 7.40 24.24
CA LEU A 13 2.05 8.82 23.92
C LEU A 13 0.63 9.31 23.59
N ASP A 14 -0.35 8.41 23.58
CA ASP A 14 -1.73 8.70 23.17
C ASP A 14 -1.82 9.46 21.83
N VAL A 15 -1.06 8.98 20.83
CA VAL A 15 -0.94 9.69 19.54
C VAL A 15 -2.30 9.84 18.87
N PHE A 16 -3.11 8.80 18.85
CA PHE A 16 -4.42 8.82 18.21
C PHE A 16 -5.42 9.72 18.95
N GLY A 17 -5.42 9.71 20.30
CA GLY A 17 -6.24 10.60 21.11
C GLY A 17 -5.82 12.07 21.01
N ARG A 18 -4.53 12.36 20.76
CA ARG A 18 -4.02 13.73 20.67
C ARG A 18 -4.15 14.35 19.28
N PHE A 19 -3.97 13.56 18.22
CA PHE A 19 -3.93 14.06 16.86
C PHE A 19 -5.21 13.80 16.06
N HIS A 20 -6.05 12.85 16.51
CA HIS A 20 -7.32 12.46 15.86
C HIS A 20 -7.18 12.27 14.32
N PRO A 21 -6.24 11.43 13.84
CA PRO A 21 -6.03 11.26 12.42
C PRO A 21 -7.25 10.62 11.75
N ASP A 22 -7.68 11.15 10.60
CA ASP A 22 -8.73 10.54 9.79
C ASP A 22 -8.25 9.28 9.06
N VAL A 23 -6.96 9.22 8.74
CA VAL A 23 -6.31 8.09 8.06
C VAL A 23 -4.94 7.83 8.65
N VAL A 24 -4.61 6.57 8.85
CA VAL A 24 -3.27 6.13 9.27
C VAL A 24 -2.71 5.18 8.25
N LEU A 25 -1.54 5.50 7.69
CA LEU A 25 -0.83 4.66 6.74
C LEU A 25 0.35 3.98 7.43
N TYR A 26 0.36 2.64 7.39
CA TYR A 26 1.48 1.83 7.83
C TYR A 26 2.32 1.43 6.62
N ASP A 27 3.40 2.16 6.37
CA ASP A 27 4.35 1.82 5.30
C ASP A 27 5.27 0.70 5.75
N VAL A 28 5.04 -0.49 5.22
CA VAL A 28 5.71 -1.72 5.63
C VAL A 28 6.50 -2.32 4.46
N LEU A 29 7.74 -2.72 4.72
CA LEU A 29 8.56 -3.43 3.73
C LEU A 29 7.88 -4.72 3.27
N GLY A 30 7.78 -4.89 1.95
CA GLY A 30 7.10 -6.03 1.32
C GLY A 30 8.03 -7.19 0.93
N ASP A 31 9.35 -7.00 0.96
CA ASP A 31 10.34 -8.00 0.53
C ASP A 31 10.58 -9.11 1.56
N VAL A 32 10.25 -8.86 2.82
CA VAL A 32 10.39 -9.83 3.90
C VAL A 32 9.08 -9.94 4.69
N VAL A 33 8.33 -11.01 4.47
CA VAL A 33 7.18 -11.35 5.30
C VAL A 33 7.68 -11.87 6.66
N CYS A 34 8.08 -10.97 7.52
CA CYS A 34 8.55 -11.28 8.88
C CYS A 34 7.47 -10.97 9.92
N GLY A 35 7.72 -11.36 11.16
CA GLY A 35 6.80 -11.08 12.27
C GLY A 35 6.45 -9.60 12.48
N GLY A 36 7.25 -8.68 11.91
CA GLY A 36 6.98 -7.25 11.90
C GLY A 36 5.87 -6.83 10.94
N PHE A 37 5.80 -7.45 9.75
CA PHE A 37 4.72 -7.24 8.79
C PHE A 37 3.35 -7.62 9.40
N ALA A 38 3.30 -8.70 10.14
CA ALA A 38 2.07 -9.20 10.74
C ALA A 38 1.61 -8.43 11.99
N ALA A 39 2.47 -7.63 12.61
CA ALA A 39 2.15 -6.95 13.86
C ALA A 39 0.98 -5.97 13.73
N PRO A 40 0.94 -5.02 12.76
CA PRO A 40 -0.20 -4.13 12.58
C PRO A 40 -1.53 -4.86 12.37
N ILE A 41 -1.48 -5.99 11.67
CA ILE A 41 -2.65 -6.82 11.38
C ILE A 41 -3.14 -7.53 12.64
N ARG A 42 -2.25 -8.21 13.36
CA ARG A 42 -2.60 -9.00 14.54
C ARG A 42 -3.09 -8.17 15.71
N GLU A 43 -2.54 -6.97 15.85
CA GLU A 43 -2.90 -6.04 16.93
C GLU A 43 -4.14 -5.19 16.57
N GLY A 44 -4.72 -5.38 15.36
CA GLY A 44 -5.94 -4.70 14.94
C GLY A 44 -5.75 -3.24 14.53
N PHE A 45 -4.50 -2.81 14.26
CA PHE A 45 -4.19 -1.44 13.81
C PHE A 45 -4.43 -1.24 12.31
N ALA A 46 -4.39 -2.31 11.51
CA ALA A 46 -4.59 -2.25 10.07
C ALA A 46 -5.61 -3.31 9.63
N GLU A 47 -6.70 -2.87 9.05
CA GLU A 47 -7.76 -3.73 8.52
C GLU A 47 -7.65 -3.90 7.01
N ASP A 48 -7.29 -2.84 6.28
CA ASP A 48 -7.18 -2.81 4.83
C ASP A 48 -5.72 -2.81 4.39
N ILE A 49 -5.38 -3.70 3.48
CA ILE A 49 -4.02 -3.85 2.97
C ILE A 49 -4.01 -3.59 1.47
N LEU A 50 -3.11 -2.70 1.05
CA LEU A 50 -2.77 -2.50 -0.35
C LEU A 50 -1.43 -3.17 -0.65
N ILE A 51 -1.38 -3.94 -1.73
CA ILE A 51 -0.15 -4.52 -2.24
C ILE A 51 0.36 -3.63 -3.37
N VAL A 52 1.47 -2.93 -3.14
CA VAL A 52 2.14 -2.17 -4.20
C VAL A 52 3.15 -3.07 -4.88
N THR A 53 3.02 -3.26 -6.18
CA THR A 53 3.89 -4.15 -6.96
C THR A 53 4.17 -3.62 -8.36
N SER A 54 5.05 -4.29 -9.08
CA SER A 54 5.36 -4.05 -10.50
C SER A 54 5.31 -5.36 -11.28
N GLY A 55 5.49 -5.30 -12.61
CA GLY A 55 5.58 -6.50 -13.46
C GLY A 55 6.91 -7.27 -13.37
N GLU A 56 7.80 -6.86 -12.48
CA GLU A 56 9.06 -7.59 -12.24
C GLU A 56 8.79 -8.90 -11.52
N LYS A 57 9.48 -9.97 -11.94
CA LYS A 57 9.23 -11.31 -11.42
C LYS A 57 9.35 -11.42 -9.89
N MET A 58 10.36 -10.74 -9.33
CA MET A 58 10.57 -10.74 -7.87
C MET A 58 9.54 -9.90 -7.12
N ALA A 59 9.05 -8.82 -7.73
CA ALA A 59 7.98 -8.01 -7.15
C ALA A 59 6.66 -8.80 -7.09
N LEU A 60 6.31 -9.52 -8.15
CA LEU A 60 5.13 -10.40 -8.17
C LEU A 60 5.26 -11.57 -7.17
N TYR A 61 6.46 -12.14 -7.04
CA TYR A 61 6.71 -13.18 -6.03
C TYR A 61 6.51 -12.63 -4.60
N ALA A 62 7.04 -11.43 -4.31
CA ALA A 62 6.84 -10.78 -3.03
C ALA A 62 5.35 -10.45 -2.78
N ALA A 63 4.65 -9.94 -3.81
CA ALA A 63 3.21 -9.65 -3.74
C ALA A 63 2.39 -10.90 -3.40
N ASN A 64 2.70 -12.05 -4.01
CA ASN A 64 2.05 -13.31 -3.71
C ASN A 64 2.32 -13.79 -2.28
N ASN A 65 3.54 -13.62 -1.78
CA ASN A 65 3.88 -13.96 -0.39
C ASN A 65 3.10 -13.08 0.61
N ILE A 66 2.96 -11.78 0.31
CA ILE A 66 2.16 -10.86 1.13
C ILE A 66 0.70 -11.32 1.13
N LYS A 67 0.12 -11.56 -0.06
CA LYS A 67 -1.27 -12.04 -0.18
C LYS A 67 -1.51 -13.30 0.63
N THR A 68 -0.65 -14.31 0.47
CA THR A 68 -0.72 -15.56 1.23
C THR A 68 -0.62 -15.34 2.73
N ALA A 69 0.28 -14.45 3.17
CA ALA A 69 0.41 -14.15 4.58
C ALA A 69 -0.84 -13.46 5.15
N VAL A 70 -1.43 -12.53 4.40
CA VAL A 70 -2.67 -11.84 4.82
C VAL A 70 -3.83 -12.83 4.88
N ASP A 71 -3.97 -13.72 3.92
CA ASP A 71 -5.02 -14.75 3.92
C ASP A 71 -4.96 -15.66 5.14
N ASN A 72 -3.76 -16.01 5.61
CA ASN A 72 -3.59 -16.77 6.84
C ASN A 72 -4.07 -16.04 8.10
N PHE A 73 -4.20 -14.71 8.04
CA PHE A 73 -4.76 -13.90 9.12
C PHE A 73 -6.24 -13.57 8.88
N ALA A 74 -6.71 -13.60 7.64
CA ALA A 74 -8.10 -13.30 7.28
C ALA A 74 -9.09 -14.28 7.93
N ASP A 75 -8.72 -15.56 8.09
CA ASP A 75 -9.51 -16.55 8.81
C ASP A 75 -9.81 -16.18 10.27
N ARG A 76 -9.04 -15.22 10.80
CA ARG A 76 -9.23 -14.67 12.15
C ARG A 76 -9.97 -13.33 12.15
N GLY A 77 -10.38 -12.83 10.98
CA GLY A 77 -11.11 -11.58 10.82
C GLY A 77 -10.27 -10.29 11.00
N TYR A 78 -8.94 -10.39 10.97
CA TYR A 78 -8.08 -9.24 11.33
C TYR A 78 -7.78 -8.29 10.18
N ALA A 79 -7.68 -8.76 8.94
CA ALA A 79 -7.38 -7.89 7.79
C ALA A 79 -7.74 -8.55 6.45
N LYS A 80 -7.90 -7.73 5.42
CA LYS A 80 -8.12 -8.16 4.04
C LYS A 80 -7.23 -7.38 3.07
N VAL A 81 -6.84 -8.03 1.98
CA VAL A 81 -6.23 -7.32 0.85
C VAL A 81 -7.33 -6.60 0.09
N LYS A 82 -7.28 -5.28 0.07
CA LYS A 82 -8.24 -4.41 -0.61
C LYS A 82 -7.99 -4.31 -2.09
N GLY A 83 -6.72 -4.41 -2.49
CA GLY A 83 -6.34 -4.40 -3.90
C GLY A 83 -4.84 -4.30 -4.13
N VAL A 84 -4.51 -4.28 -5.42
CA VAL A 84 -3.16 -4.09 -5.94
C VAL A 84 -3.01 -2.68 -6.49
N VAL A 85 -1.90 -2.04 -6.20
CA VAL A 85 -1.45 -0.81 -6.88
C VAL A 85 -0.29 -1.18 -7.79
N LEU A 86 -0.47 -1.03 -9.10
CA LEU A 86 0.58 -1.22 -10.08
C LEU A 86 1.48 0.02 -10.13
N ASN A 87 2.68 -0.09 -9.62
CA ASN A 87 3.72 0.93 -9.71
C ASN A 87 4.67 0.58 -10.88
N HIS A 88 4.46 1.21 -12.03
CA HIS A 88 5.15 0.86 -13.26
C HIS A 88 6.67 1.05 -13.20
N ARG A 89 7.39 0.04 -13.67
CA ARG A 89 8.86 0.01 -13.82
C ARG A 89 9.31 -0.06 -15.27
N ASN A 90 8.35 0.06 -16.23
CA ASN A 90 8.55 -0.10 -17.67
C ASN A 90 9.06 -1.52 -18.06
N VAL A 91 8.52 -2.53 -17.41
CA VAL A 91 8.76 -3.93 -17.74
C VAL A 91 7.87 -4.33 -18.92
N GLU A 92 8.39 -5.17 -19.81
CA GLU A 92 7.61 -5.69 -20.94
C GLU A 92 6.38 -6.46 -20.46
N ASN A 93 5.20 -6.18 -21.05
CA ASN A 93 3.90 -6.76 -20.71
C ASN A 93 3.57 -6.62 -19.20
N GLU A 94 3.91 -5.47 -18.64
CA GLU A 94 3.81 -5.23 -17.20
C GLU A 94 2.36 -5.31 -16.69
N THR A 95 1.46 -4.63 -17.39
CA THR A 95 0.04 -4.60 -17.02
C THR A 95 -0.57 -6.00 -17.10
N GLU A 96 -0.29 -6.76 -18.17
CA GLU A 96 -0.80 -8.12 -18.34
C GLU A 96 -0.29 -9.07 -17.24
N LYS A 97 0.97 -8.93 -16.85
CA LYS A 97 1.56 -9.75 -15.77
C LYS A 97 0.92 -9.46 -14.41
N VAL A 98 0.72 -8.18 -14.10
CA VAL A 98 0.10 -7.78 -12.82
C VAL A 98 -1.39 -8.12 -12.85
N GLN A 99 -2.08 -7.99 -13.99
CA GLN A 99 -3.47 -8.41 -14.13
C GLN A 99 -3.61 -9.93 -13.92
N ALA A 100 -2.75 -10.73 -14.52
CA ALA A 100 -2.77 -12.18 -14.31
C ALA A 100 -2.58 -12.57 -12.84
N PHE A 101 -1.67 -11.88 -12.13
CA PHE A 101 -1.49 -12.06 -10.69
C PHE A 101 -2.76 -11.65 -9.91
N ALA A 102 -3.36 -10.50 -10.23
CA ALA A 102 -4.54 -10.00 -9.56
C ALA A 102 -5.74 -10.95 -9.75
N ASP A 103 -5.92 -11.47 -10.98
CA ASP A 103 -6.97 -12.44 -11.31
C ASP A 103 -6.77 -13.76 -10.54
N GLU A 104 -5.54 -14.30 -10.51
CA GLU A 104 -5.21 -15.53 -9.77
C GLU A 104 -5.41 -15.35 -8.26
N ALA A 105 -5.04 -14.19 -7.73
CA ALA A 105 -5.18 -13.86 -6.32
C ALA A 105 -6.62 -13.46 -5.92
N GLY A 106 -7.51 -13.24 -6.89
CA GLY A 106 -8.89 -12.81 -6.66
C GLY A 106 -9.01 -11.42 -6.04
N ILE A 107 -8.09 -10.50 -6.39
CA ILE A 107 -8.04 -9.13 -5.87
C ILE A 107 -8.03 -8.11 -7.02
N PRO A 108 -8.69 -6.94 -6.89
CA PRO A 108 -8.72 -5.94 -7.96
C PRO A 108 -7.39 -5.16 -8.06
N ILE A 109 -7.07 -4.66 -9.26
CA ILE A 109 -6.12 -3.56 -9.43
C ILE A 109 -6.88 -2.26 -9.15
N VAL A 110 -6.49 -1.55 -8.10
CA VAL A 110 -7.20 -0.36 -7.61
C VAL A 110 -6.49 0.96 -7.94
N GLY A 111 -5.29 0.87 -8.47
CA GLY A 111 -4.53 2.03 -8.92
C GLY A 111 -3.37 1.65 -9.81
N GLU A 112 -3.03 2.53 -10.73
CA GLU A 112 -1.86 2.41 -11.61
C GLU A 112 -1.10 3.72 -11.59
N ILE A 113 0.15 3.66 -11.18
CA ILE A 113 1.07 4.81 -11.12
C ILE A 113 2.16 4.59 -12.17
N PRO A 114 2.09 5.28 -13.31
CA PRO A 114 3.13 5.18 -14.34
C PRO A 114 4.43 5.81 -13.85
N ARG A 115 5.55 5.31 -14.35
CA ARG A 115 6.84 5.95 -14.13
C ARG A 115 6.82 7.34 -14.78
N SER A 116 7.06 8.37 -13.99
CA SER A 116 6.97 9.76 -14.43
C SER A 116 8.19 10.55 -13.98
N GLN A 117 8.76 11.32 -14.92
CA GLN A 117 9.81 12.27 -14.60
C GLN A 117 9.28 13.41 -13.73
N GLU A 118 8.00 13.77 -13.87
CA GLU A 118 7.37 14.81 -13.07
C GLU A 118 7.43 14.54 -11.56
N ILE A 119 7.30 13.28 -11.15
CA ILE A 119 7.45 12.88 -9.72
C ILE A 119 8.86 13.25 -9.25
N ILE A 120 9.89 12.86 -10.02
CA ILE A 120 11.30 13.09 -9.68
C ILE A 120 11.60 14.60 -9.62
N ASP A 121 11.10 15.35 -10.60
CA ASP A 121 11.33 16.79 -10.71
C ASP A 121 10.75 17.57 -9.51
N TRP A 122 9.63 17.11 -8.95
CA TRP A 122 9.06 17.70 -7.74
C TRP A 122 9.76 17.21 -6.47
N GLU A 123 10.15 15.93 -6.41
CA GLU A 123 10.95 15.39 -5.28
C GLU A 123 12.29 16.11 -5.13
N ASP A 124 12.96 16.44 -6.24
CA ASP A 124 14.20 17.22 -6.25
C ASP A 124 14.01 18.66 -5.68
N GLN A 125 12.76 19.14 -5.68
CA GLN A 125 12.38 20.42 -5.07
C GLN A 125 11.84 20.26 -3.63
N GLY A 126 11.87 19.05 -3.07
CA GLY A 126 11.34 18.75 -1.73
C GLY A 126 9.82 18.79 -1.65
N LYS A 127 9.12 18.53 -2.77
CA LYS A 127 7.65 18.50 -2.85
C LYS A 127 7.16 17.18 -3.41
N THR A 128 5.94 16.85 -3.08
CA THR A 128 5.22 15.80 -3.79
C THR A 128 4.67 16.33 -5.11
N VAL A 129 4.36 15.44 -6.05
CA VAL A 129 3.70 15.82 -7.31
C VAL A 129 2.34 16.51 -7.07
N ILE A 130 1.65 16.14 -6.01
CA ILE A 130 0.36 16.73 -5.63
C ILE A 130 0.53 18.17 -5.16
N GLU A 131 1.56 18.48 -4.39
CA GLU A 131 1.88 19.84 -3.95
C GLU A 131 2.40 20.72 -5.12
N GLY A 132 3.14 20.11 -6.04
CA GLY A 132 3.74 20.81 -7.16
C GLY A 132 2.77 21.10 -8.31
N ASN A 133 1.98 20.09 -8.70
CA ASN A 133 1.04 20.17 -9.81
C ASN A 133 -0.19 19.26 -9.57
N PRO A 134 -1.17 19.68 -8.76
CA PRO A 134 -2.35 18.88 -8.44
C PRO A 134 -3.23 18.55 -9.66
N GLU A 135 -3.11 19.30 -10.74
CA GLU A 135 -3.89 19.10 -11.96
C GLU A 135 -3.23 18.11 -12.94
N SER A 136 -2.03 17.66 -12.66
CA SER A 136 -1.34 16.68 -13.53
C SER A 136 -2.05 15.33 -13.56
N ASP A 137 -1.84 14.60 -14.65
CA ASP A 137 -2.40 13.24 -14.78
C ASP A 137 -1.88 12.28 -13.69
N ILE A 138 -0.65 12.48 -13.25
CA ILE A 138 -0.06 11.73 -12.14
C ILE A 138 -0.74 12.06 -10.82
N ALA A 139 -0.93 13.34 -10.49
CA ALA A 139 -1.62 13.75 -9.28
C ALA A 139 -3.05 13.21 -9.24
N LYS A 140 -3.77 13.26 -10.35
CA LYS A 140 -5.13 12.70 -10.48
C LYS A 140 -5.20 11.21 -10.20
N ARG A 141 -4.15 10.44 -10.53
CA ARG A 141 -4.09 9.01 -10.19
C ARG A 141 -3.96 8.77 -8.68
N PHE A 142 -3.17 9.58 -7.99
CA PHE A 142 -3.09 9.53 -6.53
C PHE A 142 -4.41 9.94 -5.88
N PHE A 143 -5.08 10.98 -6.38
CA PHE A 143 -6.41 11.37 -5.89
C PHE A 143 -7.44 10.26 -6.10
N ALA A 144 -7.46 9.61 -7.26
CA ALA A 144 -8.36 8.51 -7.54
C ALA A 144 -8.13 7.32 -6.59
N LEU A 145 -6.87 7.01 -6.27
CA LEU A 145 -6.52 5.98 -5.29
C LEU A 145 -7.00 6.36 -3.88
N ALA A 146 -6.77 7.61 -3.47
CA ALA A 146 -7.23 8.11 -2.17
C ALA A 146 -8.76 8.07 -2.07
N ASP A 147 -9.46 8.51 -3.10
CA ASP A 147 -10.94 8.45 -3.19
C ASP A 147 -11.47 7.02 -3.07
N TYR A 148 -10.82 6.07 -3.71
CA TYR A 148 -11.18 4.66 -3.60
C TYR A 148 -11.08 4.17 -2.16
N LEU A 149 -9.98 4.47 -1.49
CA LEU A 149 -9.74 4.04 -0.10
C LEU A 149 -10.72 4.67 0.90
N ILE A 150 -11.02 5.96 0.73
CA ILE A 150 -11.90 6.69 1.65
C ILE A 150 -13.37 6.28 1.46
N LYS A 151 -13.84 6.15 0.21
CA LYS A 151 -15.24 5.82 -0.08
C LYS A 151 -15.64 4.41 0.31
N GLU A 152 -14.72 3.46 0.26
CA GLU A 152 -14.99 2.08 0.67
C GLU A 152 -15.01 1.89 2.20
N ASN A 153 -14.55 2.89 2.96
CA ASN A 153 -14.53 2.88 4.43
C ASN A 153 -15.60 3.78 5.05
N SER A 154 -16.45 4.39 4.24
CA SER A 154 -17.59 5.22 4.63
C SER A 154 -18.88 4.43 4.50
#